data_e8f79a804e6bfff6f21b866cc27de812
#
_entry.id   e8f79a804e6bfff6f21b866cc27de812
#
_cell.length_a   1.000
_cell.length_b   1.000
_cell.length_c   1.000
_cell.angle_alpha   90.00
_cell.angle_beta   90.00
_cell.angle_gamma   90.00
#
_symmetry.space_group_name_H-M   'P 1'
#
loop_
_entity.id
_entity.type
_entity.pdbx_description
1 polymer ?
#
loop_
_entity_poly.entity_id
_entity_poly.type
_entity_poly.pdbx_seq_one_letter_code
_entity_poly.pdbx_strand_id
1 'polypeptide(L)'
;MINRLFGNYLVEKQILTQSQLDDLLPVPKDFKADTATIAVINKVLTSAAVQQLLARLDKSKERFGEAAIEAGYLSDEKLDEILTYQSNTFMKFIQCLLNRGIFRLEQISPLLNEFQQLRGYSDAQISSLIHDDLEQCINIFAPMKSAKLKEFTLTLVQTIRRLIDCDAYLDKAYIANCLQLDKYACQTIAGDMHMKVYISAPDNGLLAIANYFTENTYNAVDEDALDNVGEFINCVNGLFATNLSYEDISIDMYSPEYSMNGPFISNEKLYVIPVHANGYNFRAVLEVYE
;
A
#
# COMPACT_ATOMS: atom_id res chain seq x y z
N MET A 1 -2.14 0.10 2.71
CA MET A 1 -2.73 -0.89 1.76
C MET A 1 -3.95 -1.60 2.35
N ILE A 2 -3.84 -2.30 3.44
CA ILE A 2 -4.94 -3.08 4.04
C ILE A 2 -6.13 -2.24 4.48
N ASN A 3 -5.94 -1.00 4.94
CA ASN A 3 -7.01 -0.09 5.37
C ASN A 3 -8.09 0.06 4.29
N ARG A 4 -7.67 0.29 3.03
CA ARG A 4 -8.61 0.39 1.91
C ARG A 4 -9.23 -0.95 1.55
N LEU A 5 -8.44 -2.02 1.51
CA LEU A 5 -8.96 -3.35 1.19
C LEU A 5 -10.00 -3.82 2.21
N PHE A 6 -9.70 -3.67 3.50
CA PHE A 6 -10.63 -4.02 4.57
C PHE A 6 -11.78 -3.01 4.66
N GLY A 7 -11.50 -1.72 4.46
CA GLY A 7 -12.53 -0.68 4.40
C GLY A 7 -13.54 -0.93 3.28
N ASN A 8 -13.08 -1.25 2.07
CA ASN A 8 -13.95 -1.61 0.95
C ASN A 8 -14.80 -2.87 1.26
N TYR A 9 -14.20 -3.87 1.91
CA TYR A 9 -14.95 -5.03 2.40
C TYR A 9 -16.07 -4.62 3.39
N LEU A 10 -15.80 -3.68 4.31
CA LEU A 10 -16.84 -3.18 5.23
C LEU A 10 -17.95 -2.43 4.50
N VAL A 11 -17.62 -1.72 3.39
CA VAL A 11 -18.62 -1.08 2.52
C VAL A 11 -19.45 -2.14 1.77
N GLU A 12 -18.81 -3.16 1.20
CA GLU A 12 -19.51 -4.31 0.57
C GLU A 12 -20.48 -5.01 1.54
N LYS A 13 -20.11 -5.09 2.81
CA LYS A 13 -20.95 -5.64 3.91
C LYS A 13 -22.00 -4.65 4.42
N GLN A 14 -22.07 -3.45 3.89
CA GLN A 14 -22.97 -2.37 4.35
C GLN A 14 -22.77 -1.98 5.82
N ILE A 15 -21.58 -2.22 6.37
CA ILE A 15 -21.17 -1.77 7.72
C ILE A 15 -20.72 -0.31 7.67
N LEU A 16 -20.14 0.11 6.54
CA LEU A 16 -19.76 1.49 6.23
C LEU A 16 -20.42 1.95 4.93
N THR A 17 -20.61 3.25 4.79
CA THR A 17 -20.79 3.89 3.49
C THR A 17 -19.43 4.28 2.90
N GLN A 18 -19.38 4.51 1.57
CA GLN A 18 -18.16 4.98 0.92
C GLN A 18 -17.69 6.31 1.51
N SER A 19 -18.59 7.26 1.75
CA SER A 19 -18.27 8.54 2.37
C SER A 19 -17.66 8.39 3.78
N GLN A 20 -18.19 7.47 4.59
CA GLN A 20 -17.62 7.19 5.92
C GLN A 20 -16.23 6.59 5.82
N LEU A 21 -15.99 5.73 4.83
CA LEU A 21 -14.66 5.16 4.59
C LEU A 21 -13.65 6.26 4.19
N ASP A 22 -14.04 7.12 3.26
CA ASP A 22 -13.17 8.21 2.79
C ASP A 22 -12.84 9.21 3.91
N ASP A 23 -13.77 9.44 4.86
CA ASP A 23 -13.56 10.25 6.06
C ASP A 23 -12.67 9.59 7.12
N LEU A 24 -12.53 8.25 7.09
CA LEU A 24 -11.76 7.47 8.06
C LEU A 24 -10.33 7.18 7.61
N LEU A 25 -10.10 7.15 6.31
CA LEU A 25 -8.80 6.77 5.75
C LEU A 25 -7.67 7.73 6.12
N PRO A 26 -7.87 9.08 6.11
CA PRO A 26 -6.83 10.01 6.58
C PRO A 26 -6.72 9.97 8.11
N VAL A 27 -6.06 8.92 8.64
CA VAL A 27 -5.83 8.81 10.08
C VAL A 27 -4.76 9.82 10.51
N PRO A 28 -4.99 10.65 11.54
CA PRO A 28 -4.01 11.62 12.01
C PRO A 28 -2.67 10.99 12.38
N LYS A 29 -1.55 11.63 12.02
CA LYS A 29 -0.20 11.09 12.24
C LYS A 29 0.07 10.81 13.72
N ASP A 30 -0.36 11.71 14.61
CA ASP A 30 -0.11 11.62 16.06
C ASP A 30 -1.08 10.69 16.80
N PHE A 31 -2.09 10.17 16.10
CA PHE A 31 -3.02 9.20 16.68
C PHE A 31 -2.33 7.85 16.88
N LYS A 32 -2.58 7.22 18.04
CA LYS A 32 -2.04 5.90 18.39
C LYS A 32 -3.19 4.93 18.65
N ALA A 33 -3.00 3.70 18.22
CA ALA A 33 -3.93 2.62 18.56
C ALA A 33 -3.73 2.16 20.02
N ASP A 34 -4.81 1.77 20.67
CA ASP A 34 -4.79 1.26 22.03
C ASP A 34 -4.14 -0.13 22.07
N THR A 35 -3.36 -0.39 23.12
CA THR A 35 -2.70 -1.69 23.36
C THR A 35 -3.70 -2.85 23.33
N ALA A 36 -4.91 -2.64 23.87
CA ALA A 36 -5.99 -3.61 23.86
C ALA A 36 -6.42 -4.01 22.44
N THR A 37 -6.61 -3.02 21.56
CA THR A 37 -6.97 -3.24 20.14
C THR A 37 -5.88 -4.00 19.40
N ILE A 38 -4.62 -3.60 19.59
CA ILE A 38 -3.46 -4.26 18.96
C ILE A 38 -3.36 -5.73 19.42
N ALA A 39 -3.52 -5.99 20.72
CA ALA A 39 -3.47 -7.34 21.26
C ALA A 39 -4.51 -8.28 20.63
N VAL A 40 -5.72 -7.78 20.36
CA VAL A 40 -6.79 -8.55 19.68
C VAL A 40 -6.47 -8.78 18.20
N ILE A 41 -6.02 -7.76 17.47
CA ILE A 41 -5.71 -7.87 16.03
C ILE A 41 -4.55 -8.85 15.81
N ASN A 42 -3.50 -8.78 16.64
CA ASN A 42 -2.34 -9.66 16.56
C ASN A 42 -2.61 -11.05 17.18
N LYS A 43 -3.85 -11.34 17.58
CA LYS A 43 -4.27 -12.62 18.19
C LYS A 43 -3.45 -13.00 19.44
N VAL A 44 -2.87 -12.01 20.12
CA VAL A 44 -2.12 -12.20 21.38
C VAL A 44 -3.08 -12.41 22.54
N LEU A 45 -4.19 -11.64 22.54
CA LEU A 45 -5.28 -11.81 23.51
C LEU A 45 -6.60 -11.98 22.78
N THR A 46 -7.50 -12.75 23.40
CA THR A 46 -8.88 -12.79 22.92
C THR A 46 -9.64 -11.54 23.34
N SER A 47 -10.66 -11.15 22.59
CA SER A 47 -11.53 -10.02 22.95
C SER A 47 -12.18 -10.19 24.31
N ALA A 48 -12.52 -11.44 24.70
CA ALA A 48 -13.07 -11.74 26.01
C ALA A 48 -12.06 -11.47 27.16
N ALA A 49 -10.80 -11.87 26.98
CA ALA A 49 -9.74 -11.59 27.96
C ALA A 49 -9.50 -10.07 28.10
N VAL A 50 -9.50 -9.35 26.96
CA VAL A 50 -9.36 -7.88 26.96
C VAL A 50 -10.54 -7.21 27.69
N GLN A 51 -11.77 -7.64 27.47
CA GLN A 51 -12.94 -7.09 28.18
C GLN A 51 -12.88 -7.34 29.70
N GLN A 52 -12.42 -8.52 30.12
CA GLN A 52 -12.23 -8.82 31.54
C GLN A 52 -11.18 -7.91 32.20
N LEU A 53 -10.08 -7.63 31.47
CA LEU A 53 -9.04 -6.70 31.94
C LEU A 53 -9.59 -5.27 32.00
N LEU A 54 -10.25 -4.79 30.96
CA LEU A 54 -10.84 -3.45 30.93
C LEU A 54 -11.86 -3.22 32.05
N ALA A 55 -12.68 -4.24 32.35
CA ALA A 55 -13.64 -4.16 33.46
C ALA A 55 -12.97 -4.04 34.86
N ARG A 56 -11.73 -4.49 35.00
CA ARG A 56 -10.93 -4.28 36.23
C ARG A 56 -10.34 -2.86 36.27
N LEU A 57 -9.89 -2.34 35.13
CA LEU A 57 -9.25 -1.03 34.99
C LEU A 57 -10.18 0.15 35.31
N ASP A 58 -11.50 0.03 35.09
CA ASP A 58 -12.50 1.04 35.47
C ASP A 58 -12.47 1.36 37.00
N LYS A 59 -11.80 0.52 37.80
CA LYS A 59 -11.67 0.66 39.25
C LYS A 59 -10.26 1.02 39.73
N SER A 60 -9.27 1.03 38.85
CA SER A 60 -7.86 1.30 39.13
C SER A 60 -7.29 2.37 38.20
N LYS A 61 -6.23 3.04 38.57
CA LYS A 61 -5.50 3.99 37.71
C LYS A 61 -4.44 3.29 36.83
N GLU A 62 -4.45 1.98 36.78
CA GLU A 62 -3.45 1.17 36.05
C GLU A 62 -3.63 1.25 34.55
N ARG A 63 -2.53 1.09 33.85
CA ARG A 63 -2.53 1.00 32.37
C ARG A 63 -2.84 -0.43 31.95
N PHE A 64 -3.53 -0.59 30.82
CA PHE A 64 -3.92 -1.90 30.29
C PHE A 64 -2.76 -2.91 30.19
N GLY A 65 -1.58 -2.46 29.73
CA GLY A 65 -0.39 -3.33 29.59
C GLY A 65 0.08 -3.87 30.94
N GLU A 66 0.18 -3.01 31.96
CA GLU A 66 0.56 -3.36 33.33
C GLU A 66 -0.42 -4.39 33.94
N ALA A 67 -1.71 -4.12 33.82
CA ALA A 67 -2.75 -5.05 34.30
C ALA A 67 -2.74 -6.40 33.57
N ALA A 68 -2.38 -6.42 32.30
CA ALA A 68 -2.28 -7.65 31.50
C ALA A 68 -1.07 -8.50 31.94
N ILE A 69 0.06 -7.87 32.33
CA ILE A 69 1.23 -8.54 32.88
C ILE A 69 0.91 -9.07 34.28
N GLU A 70 0.34 -8.27 35.18
CA GLU A 70 -0.03 -8.70 36.52
C GLU A 70 -1.04 -9.86 36.53
N ALA A 71 -1.95 -9.87 35.57
CA ALA A 71 -2.91 -10.96 35.40
C ALA A 71 -2.33 -12.20 34.71
N GLY A 72 -1.05 -12.18 34.31
CA GLY A 72 -0.36 -13.29 33.65
C GLY A 72 -0.78 -13.53 32.18
N TYR A 73 -1.42 -12.55 31.56
CA TYR A 73 -1.83 -12.64 30.14
C TYR A 73 -0.71 -12.25 29.18
N LEU A 74 0.22 -11.37 29.59
CA LEU A 74 1.36 -10.90 28.79
C LEU A 74 2.66 -11.00 29.60
N SER A 75 3.78 -11.18 28.89
CA SER A 75 5.12 -10.87 29.43
C SER A 75 5.52 -9.45 29.03
N ASP A 76 6.57 -8.91 29.68
CA ASP A 76 7.14 -7.59 29.34
C ASP A 76 7.58 -7.54 27.87
N GLU A 77 8.28 -8.59 27.39
CA GLU A 77 8.75 -8.66 26.00
C GLU A 77 7.57 -8.64 25.01
N LYS A 78 6.44 -9.31 25.36
CA LYS A 78 5.28 -9.34 24.49
C LYS A 78 4.52 -8.01 24.49
N LEU A 79 4.52 -7.30 25.62
CA LEU A 79 3.99 -5.94 25.68
C LEU A 79 4.83 -4.99 24.83
N ASP A 80 6.16 -5.04 24.93
CA ASP A 80 7.06 -4.22 24.14
C ASP A 80 6.85 -4.46 22.63
N GLU A 81 6.72 -5.72 22.22
CA GLU A 81 6.37 -6.07 20.84
C GLU A 81 5.05 -5.42 20.39
N ILE A 82 3.99 -5.52 21.20
CA ILE A 82 2.68 -4.91 20.91
C ILE A 82 2.79 -3.39 20.76
N LEU A 83 3.57 -2.74 21.62
CA LEU A 83 3.73 -1.28 21.63
C LEU A 83 4.39 -0.76 20.35
N THR A 84 5.22 -1.57 19.68
CA THR A 84 5.82 -1.19 18.37
C THR A 84 4.76 -0.93 17.29
N TYR A 85 3.58 -1.55 17.41
CA TYR A 85 2.49 -1.42 16.42
C TYR A 85 1.52 -0.26 16.68
N GLN A 86 1.72 0.54 17.74
CA GLN A 86 0.82 1.66 18.05
C GLN A 86 0.68 2.70 16.92
N SER A 87 1.72 2.86 16.11
CA SER A 87 1.76 3.77 14.97
C SER A 87 1.42 3.09 13.64
N ASN A 88 1.16 1.77 13.64
CA ASN A 88 0.76 1.05 12.44
C ASN A 88 -0.56 1.57 11.91
N THR A 89 -0.63 1.84 10.60
CA THR A 89 -1.78 2.51 9.96
C THR A 89 -3.06 1.69 10.07
N PHE A 90 -2.98 0.35 9.97
CA PHE A 90 -4.14 -0.51 10.12
C PHE A 90 -4.67 -0.56 11.55
N MET A 91 -3.76 -0.66 12.54
CA MET A 91 -4.15 -0.62 13.96
C MET A 91 -4.87 0.69 14.30
N LYS A 92 -4.36 1.81 13.81
CA LYS A 92 -4.97 3.13 13.96
C LYS A 92 -6.33 3.21 13.27
N PHE A 93 -6.45 2.67 12.04
CA PHE A 93 -7.71 2.62 11.31
C PHE A 93 -8.79 1.84 12.07
N ILE A 94 -8.47 0.64 12.56
CA ILE A 94 -9.39 -0.15 13.38
C ILE A 94 -9.78 0.59 14.66
N GLN A 95 -8.81 1.24 15.32
CA GLN A 95 -9.10 2.05 16.52
C GLN A 95 -10.07 3.21 16.21
N CYS A 96 -9.93 3.86 15.06
CA CYS A 96 -10.88 4.90 14.64
C CYS A 96 -12.30 4.34 14.44
N LEU A 97 -12.43 3.15 13.86
CA LEU A 97 -13.72 2.47 13.69
C LEU A 97 -14.37 2.15 15.04
N LEU A 98 -13.58 1.66 16.01
CA LEU A 98 -14.04 1.41 17.37
C LEU A 98 -14.48 2.69 18.09
N ASN A 99 -13.68 3.76 18.01
CA ASN A 99 -13.98 5.04 18.66
C ASN A 99 -15.23 5.72 18.10
N ARG A 100 -15.53 5.49 16.82
CA ARG A 100 -16.77 5.96 16.17
C ARG A 100 -17.98 5.02 16.41
N GLY A 101 -17.77 3.91 17.12
CA GLY A 101 -18.83 2.95 17.41
C GLY A 101 -19.36 2.19 16.19
N ILE A 102 -18.59 2.11 15.12
CA ILE A 102 -18.96 1.40 13.88
C ILE A 102 -19.12 -0.11 14.18
N PHE A 103 -18.21 -0.66 14.97
CA PHE A 103 -18.32 -1.99 15.53
C PHE A 103 -17.59 -2.06 16.90
N ARG A 104 -17.73 -3.19 17.58
CA ARG A 104 -17.15 -3.43 18.89
C ARG A 104 -15.91 -4.29 18.79
N LEU A 105 -15.09 -4.30 19.85
CA LEU A 105 -13.82 -5.03 19.91
C LEU A 105 -13.99 -6.53 19.60
N GLU A 106 -15.08 -7.15 20.08
CA GLU A 106 -15.38 -8.57 19.83
C GLU A 106 -15.67 -8.90 18.36
N GLN A 107 -16.03 -7.91 17.56
CA GLN A 107 -16.33 -8.07 16.13
C GLN A 107 -15.09 -8.02 15.23
N ILE A 108 -13.94 -7.56 15.75
CA ILE A 108 -12.71 -7.42 14.95
C ILE A 108 -12.28 -8.76 14.38
N SER A 109 -12.05 -9.75 15.26
CA SER A 109 -11.54 -11.07 14.82
C SER A 109 -12.48 -11.80 13.86
N PRO A 110 -13.81 -11.84 14.10
CA PRO A 110 -14.75 -12.41 13.12
C PRO A 110 -14.71 -11.71 11.76
N LEU A 111 -14.71 -10.37 11.72
CA LEU A 111 -14.67 -9.59 10.47
C LEU A 111 -13.36 -9.78 9.71
N LEU A 112 -12.23 -9.81 10.42
CA LEU A 112 -10.93 -10.07 9.80
C LEU A 112 -10.83 -11.48 9.24
N ASN A 113 -11.33 -12.48 9.97
CA ASN A 113 -11.32 -13.86 9.50
C ASN A 113 -12.24 -14.05 8.28
N GLU A 114 -13.41 -13.42 8.27
CA GLU A 114 -14.30 -13.45 7.10
C GLU A 114 -13.66 -12.76 5.89
N PHE A 115 -13.07 -11.58 6.09
CA PHE A 115 -12.32 -10.86 5.05
C PHE A 115 -11.19 -11.73 4.47
N GLN A 116 -10.39 -12.35 5.33
CA GLN A 116 -9.30 -13.25 4.95
C GLN A 116 -9.81 -14.40 4.08
N GLN A 117 -10.89 -15.06 4.49
CA GLN A 117 -11.50 -16.19 3.77
C GLN A 117 -12.07 -15.76 2.42
N LEU A 118 -12.82 -14.65 2.38
CA LEU A 118 -13.42 -14.12 1.14
C LEU A 118 -12.38 -13.72 0.10
N ARG A 119 -11.25 -13.17 0.53
CA ARG A 119 -10.15 -12.76 -0.36
C ARG A 119 -9.15 -13.90 -0.63
N GLY A 120 -9.28 -15.03 0.04
CA GLY A 120 -8.40 -16.20 -0.15
C GLY A 120 -6.98 -15.99 0.37
N TYR A 121 -6.78 -15.08 1.36
CA TYR A 121 -5.46 -14.84 1.95
C TYR A 121 -5.09 -15.95 2.94
N SER A 122 -3.84 -16.41 2.88
CA SER A 122 -3.26 -17.25 3.95
C SER A 122 -3.02 -16.43 5.22
N ASP A 123 -2.78 -17.12 6.35
CA ASP A 123 -2.45 -16.45 7.63
C ASP A 123 -1.18 -15.59 7.51
N ALA A 124 -0.18 -16.04 6.77
CA ALA A 124 1.03 -15.27 6.52
C ALA A 124 0.75 -14.01 5.68
N GLN A 125 -0.08 -14.14 4.64
CA GLN A 125 -0.45 -13.01 3.78
C GLN A 125 -1.25 -11.95 4.52
N ILE A 126 -2.27 -12.34 5.31
CA ILE A 126 -3.03 -11.36 6.08
C ILE A 126 -2.17 -10.69 7.15
N SER A 127 -1.24 -11.42 7.78
CA SER A 127 -0.28 -10.84 8.72
C SER A 127 0.61 -9.81 8.03
N SER A 128 1.17 -10.13 6.87
CA SER A 128 2.00 -9.19 6.08
C SER A 128 1.24 -7.94 5.69
N LEU A 129 -0.03 -8.07 5.30
CA LEU A 129 -0.90 -6.93 5.00
C LEU A 129 -1.16 -6.04 6.23
N ILE A 130 -1.45 -6.66 7.39
CA ILE A 130 -1.71 -5.96 8.66
C ILE A 130 -0.47 -5.19 9.11
N HIS A 131 0.71 -5.77 9.00
CA HIS A 131 1.96 -5.16 9.43
C HIS A 131 2.62 -4.27 8.36
N ASP A 132 1.99 -4.15 7.18
CA ASP A 132 2.47 -3.38 6.03
C ASP A 132 3.87 -3.80 5.56
N ASP A 133 4.13 -5.12 5.58
CA ASP A 133 5.33 -5.71 4.98
C ASP A 133 5.23 -5.58 3.46
N LEU A 134 5.81 -4.51 2.93
CA LEU A 134 5.65 -4.12 1.53
C LEU A 134 6.21 -5.17 0.57
N GLU A 135 7.31 -5.81 0.91
CA GLU A 135 7.91 -6.86 0.08
C GLU A 135 6.97 -8.05 -0.08
N GLN A 136 6.38 -8.52 1.02
CA GLN A 136 5.38 -9.58 0.98
C GLN A 136 4.07 -9.12 0.32
N CYS A 137 3.67 -7.87 0.50
CA CYS A 137 2.51 -7.30 -0.19
C CYS A 137 2.71 -7.34 -1.71
N ILE A 138 3.90 -7.04 -2.22
CA ILE A 138 4.21 -7.15 -3.65
C ILE A 138 4.09 -8.60 -4.13
N ASN A 139 4.54 -9.59 -3.35
CA ASN A 139 4.36 -10.99 -3.70
C ASN A 139 2.87 -11.39 -3.80
N ILE A 140 1.98 -10.73 -3.07
CA ILE A 140 0.53 -10.96 -3.11
C ILE A 140 -0.10 -10.30 -4.35
N PHE A 141 0.22 -9.02 -4.61
CA PHE A 141 -0.45 -8.21 -5.63
C PHE A 141 0.25 -8.22 -6.99
N ALA A 142 1.57 -8.40 -7.02
CA ALA A 142 2.38 -8.48 -8.23
C ALA A 142 3.22 -9.77 -8.25
N PRO A 143 2.58 -10.95 -8.39
CA PRO A 143 3.25 -12.24 -8.33
C PRO A 143 4.10 -12.50 -9.59
N MET A 144 5.15 -11.72 -9.79
CA MET A 144 6.07 -11.85 -10.91
C MET A 144 7.09 -12.96 -10.65
N LYS A 145 7.46 -13.72 -11.70
CA LYS A 145 8.51 -14.75 -11.60
C LYS A 145 9.90 -14.14 -11.51
N SER A 146 10.14 -13.04 -12.21
CA SER A 146 11.43 -12.35 -12.19
C SER A 146 11.65 -11.61 -10.87
N ALA A 147 12.77 -11.91 -10.19
CA ALA A 147 13.18 -11.20 -8.98
C ALA A 147 13.42 -9.70 -9.27
N LYS A 148 13.98 -9.38 -10.43
CA LYS A 148 14.26 -8.00 -10.84
C LYS A 148 13.00 -7.19 -11.09
N LEU A 149 11.96 -7.78 -11.67
CA LEU A 149 10.67 -7.09 -11.81
C LEU A 149 9.97 -6.88 -10.47
N LYS A 150 10.14 -7.80 -9.52
CA LYS A 150 9.66 -7.59 -8.14
C LYS A 150 10.40 -6.45 -7.46
N GLU A 151 11.71 -6.42 -7.58
CA GLU A 151 12.55 -5.36 -7.04
C GLU A 151 12.21 -3.99 -7.66
N PHE A 152 12.02 -3.95 -8.98
CA PHE A 152 11.51 -2.74 -9.64
C PHE A 152 10.16 -2.31 -9.06
N THR A 153 9.22 -3.24 -8.90
CA THR A 153 7.90 -2.94 -8.35
C THR A 153 7.99 -2.44 -6.91
N LEU A 154 8.90 -3.00 -6.12
CA LEU A 154 9.17 -2.53 -4.76
C LEU A 154 9.70 -1.09 -4.78
N THR A 155 10.70 -0.81 -5.61
CA THR A 155 11.27 0.52 -5.78
C THR A 155 10.21 1.53 -6.23
N LEU A 156 9.37 1.16 -7.20
CA LEU A 156 8.26 1.99 -7.67
C LEU A 156 7.31 2.36 -6.53
N VAL A 157 6.81 1.36 -5.79
CA VAL A 157 5.83 1.59 -4.71
C VAL A 157 6.45 2.38 -3.55
N GLN A 158 7.70 2.11 -3.19
CA GLN A 158 8.43 2.88 -2.18
C GLN A 158 8.58 4.34 -2.59
N THR A 159 8.91 4.59 -3.86
CA THR A 159 9.05 5.94 -4.39
C THR A 159 7.71 6.69 -4.40
N ILE A 160 6.63 6.03 -4.83
CA ILE A 160 5.27 6.59 -4.76
C ILE A 160 4.89 6.93 -3.32
N ARG A 161 5.11 6.00 -2.38
CA ARG A 161 4.80 6.23 -0.96
C ARG A 161 5.60 7.35 -0.33
N ARG A 162 6.81 7.56 -0.78
CA ARG A 162 7.69 8.61 -0.28
C ARG A 162 7.35 9.99 -0.85
N LEU A 163 7.03 10.08 -2.15
CA LEU A 163 6.96 11.35 -2.88
C LEU A 163 5.53 11.78 -3.22
N ILE A 164 4.58 10.86 -3.31
CA ILE A 164 3.22 11.15 -3.78
C ILE A 164 2.19 10.88 -2.69
N ASP A 165 2.13 9.65 -2.15
CA ASP A 165 1.12 9.26 -1.17
C ASP A 165 1.63 8.12 -0.29
N CYS A 166 1.83 8.37 1.00
CA CYS A 166 2.31 7.36 1.95
C CYS A 166 1.36 6.16 2.11
N ASP A 167 0.09 6.30 1.76
CA ASP A 167 -0.94 5.25 1.81
C ASP A 167 -1.20 4.59 0.44
N ALA A 168 -0.35 4.86 -0.56
CA ALA A 168 -0.46 4.24 -1.88
C ALA A 168 -0.48 2.71 -1.79
N TYR A 169 -1.30 2.08 -2.62
CA TYR A 169 -1.48 0.64 -2.66
C TYR A 169 -1.61 0.11 -4.08
N LEU A 170 -1.44 -1.19 -4.24
CA LEU A 170 -1.55 -1.90 -5.51
C LEU A 170 -2.88 -2.64 -5.59
N ASP A 171 -3.44 -2.72 -6.80
CA ASP A 171 -4.33 -3.79 -7.18
C ASP A 171 -3.53 -4.96 -7.78
N LYS A 172 -4.22 -6.06 -8.04
CA LYS A 172 -3.58 -7.25 -8.57
C LYS A 172 -3.00 -6.98 -9.97
N ALA A 173 -1.69 -7.08 -10.09
CA ALA A 173 -0.99 -6.97 -11.36
C ALA A 173 -1.36 -8.13 -12.29
N TYR A 174 -1.33 -7.87 -13.59
CA TYR A 174 -1.64 -8.85 -14.62
C TYR A 174 -0.71 -8.72 -15.82
N ILE A 175 -0.71 -9.75 -16.68
CA ILE A 175 0.04 -9.74 -17.93
C ILE A 175 -0.95 -9.47 -19.06
N ALA A 176 -0.58 -8.57 -19.95
CA ALA A 176 -1.27 -8.30 -21.19
C ALA A 176 -0.31 -8.50 -22.38
N ASN A 177 -0.84 -8.87 -23.54
CA ASN A 177 -0.07 -8.93 -24.78
C ASN A 177 -0.28 -7.68 -25.63
N CYS A 178 -1.24 -6.87 -25.25
CA CYS A 178 -1.67 -5.70 -25.99
C CYS A 178 -2.36 -4.71 -25.07
N LEU A 179 -2.03 -3.45 -25.17
CA LEU A 179 -2.57 -2.42 -24.30
C LEU A 179 -2.69 -1.08 -25.02
N GLN A 180 -3.85 -0.43 -24.90
CA GLN A 180 -4.03 0.95 -25.32
C GLN A 180 -3.55 1.88 -24.21
N LEU A 181 -2.68 2.82 -24.56
CA LEU A 181 -2.25 3.93 -23.70
C LEU A 181 -2.69 5.24 -24.36
N ASP A 182 -3.61 5.97 -23.72
CA ASP A 182 -4.08 7.24 -24.30
C ASP A 182 -3.03 8.34 -24.12
N LYS A 183 -2.73 8.69 -22.89
CA LYS A 183 -1.64 9.59 -22.49
C LYS A 183 -0.68 8.86 -21.60
N TYR A 184 0.61 9.08 -21.78
CA TYR A 184 1.63 8.45 -20.95
C TYR A 184 2.95 9.21 -20.98
N ALA A 185 3.78 8.95 -19.99
CA ALA A 185 5.22 9.13 -20.05
C ALA A 185 5.90 7.76 -19.95
N CYS A 186 7.10 7.63 -20.51
CA CYS A 186 7.85 6.39 -20.48
C CYS A 186 9.36 6.66 -20.49
N GLN A 187 10.13 5.63 -20.11
CA GLN A 187 11.58 5.66 -20.21
C GLN A 187 12.11 4.26 -20.54
N THR A 188 13.05 4.21 -21.45
CA THR A 188 13.77 2.97 -21.79
C THR A 188 15.01 2.85 -20.93
N ILE A 189 15.23 1.66 -20.40
CA ILE A 189 16.51 1.23 -19.81
C ILE A 189 17.10 0.09 -20.64
N ALA A 190 18.41 0.06 -20.78
CA ALA A 190 19.16 -0.94 -21.54
C ALA A 190 20.45 -1.32 -20.80
N GLY A 191 21.17 -2.31 -21.30
CA GLY A 191 22.36 -2.87 -20.66
C GLY A 191 22.14 -4.33 -20.29
N ASP A 192 22.52 -4.72 -19.08
CA ASP A 192 22.32 -6.09 -18.59
C ASP A 192 20.82 -6.45 -18.41
N MET A 193 19.96 -5.43 -18.36
CA MET A 193 18.50 -5.56 -18.39
C MET A 193 17.93 -4.57 -19.41
N HIS A 194 17.01 -5.05 -20.26
CA HIS A 194 16.37 -4.19 -21.26
C HIS A 194 14.85 -4.19 -21.07
N MET A 195 14.32 -3.03 -20.72
CA MET A 195 12.87 -2.83 -20.59
C MET A 195 12.47 -1.38 -20.83
N LYS A 196 11.20 -1.15 -21.15
CA LYS A 196 10.59 0.17 -21.21
C LYS A 196 9.50 0.27 -20.13
N VAL A 197 9.57 1.33 -19.34
CA VAL A 197 8.64 1.61 -18.25
C VAL A 197 7.70 2.70 -18.70
N TYR A 198 6.40 2.46 -18.60
CA TYR A 198 5.37 3.45 -18.89
C TYR A 198 4.59 3.78 -17.62
N ILE A 199 4.18 5.03 -17.48
CA ILE A 199 3.12 5.45 -16.56
C ILE A 199 2.00 6.06 -17.40
N SER A 200 0.81 5.49 -17.27
CA SER A 200 -0.39 5.93 -17.96
C SER A 200 -1.56 5.98 -16.99
N ALA A 201 -2.39 7.01 -17.13
CA ALA A 201 -3.58 7.22 -16.31
C ALA A 201 -4.60 8.09 -17.06
N PRO A 202 -5.86 8.18 -16.57
CA PRO A 202 -6.72 9.32 -16.85
C PRO A 202 -6.05 10.64 -16.44
N ASP A 203 -6.48 11.76 -17.04
CA ASP A 203 -5.86 13.07 -16.86
C ASP A 203 -5.66 13.45 -15.39
N ASN A 204 -6.64 13.20 -14.54
CA ASN A 204 -6.55 13.48 -13.09
C ASN A 204 -5.46 12.64 -12.38
N GLY A 205 -5.21 11.43 -12.84
CA GLY A 205 -4.14 10.58 -12.30
C GLY A 205 -2.75 11.05 -12.72
N LEU A 206 -2.58 11.46 -13.98
CA LEU A 206 -1.31 12.05 -14.47
C LEU A 206 -1.01 13.38 -13.78
N LEU A 207 -2.04 14.25 -13.65
CA LEU A 207 -1.92 15.50 -12.93
C LEU A 207 -1.56 15.30 -11.46
N ALA A 208 -2.13 14.28 -10.81
CA ALA A 208 -1.77 13.96 -9.44
C ALA A 208 -0.27 13.63 -9.31
N ILE A 209 0.27 12.79 -10.20
CA ILE A 209 1.69 12.45 -10.19
C ILE A 209 2.53 13.72 -10.41
N ALA A 210 2.25 14.49 -11.47
CA ALA A 210 3.00 15.69 -11.81
C ALA A 210 3.00 16.73 -10.67
N ASN A 211 1.82 17.01 -10.11
CA ASN A 211 1.66 18.03 -9.07
C ASN A 211 2.31 17.63 -7.74
N TYR A 212 2.16 16.37 -7.31
CA TYR A 212 2.74 15.92 -6.04
C TYR A 212 4.27 15.72 -6.13
N PHE A 213 4.76 15.30 -7.29
CA PHE A 213 6.19 15.06 -7.48
C PHE A 213 7.00 16.37 -7.51
N THR A 214 6.47 17.43 -8.13
CA THR A 214 7.19 18.68 -8.36
C THR A 214 6.76 19.85 -7.50
N GLU A 215 5.71 19.67 -6.66
CA GLU A 215 5.06 20.75 -5.89
C GLU A 215 4.50 21.87 -6.79
N ASN A 216 4.38 21.63 -8.10
CA ASN A 216 3.77 22.55 -9.07
C ASN A 216 2.26 22.37 -9.10
N THR A 217 1.57 23.31 -9.75
CA THR A 217 0.12 23.24 -9.94
C THR A 217 -0.22 23.24 -11.41
N TYR A 218 -0.32 22.05 -12.00
CA TYR A 218 -0.82 21.84 -13.36
C TYR A 218 -2.34 21.66 -13.31
N ASN A 219 -3.06 22.35 -14.18
CA ASN A 219 -4.51 22.30 -14.27
C ASN A 219 -5.00 21.47 -15.48
N ALA A 220 -4.11 21.13 -16.39
CA ALA A 220 -4.35 20.30 -17.55
C ALA A 220 -3.13 19.41 -17.81
N VAL A 221 -3.37 18.26 -18.45
CA VAL A 221 -2.27 17.41 -18.92
C VAL A 221 -1.76 18.00 -20.23
N ASP A 222 -0.70 18.75 -20.15
CA ASP A 222 0.08 19.29 -21.25
C ASP A 222 1.47 18.63 -21.31
N GLU A 223 2.31 19.12 -22.20
CA GLU A 223 3.68 18.60 -22.37
C GLU A 223 4.52 18.76 -21.08
N ASP A 224 4.40 19.88 -20.39
CA ASP A 224 5.12 20.16 -19.16
C ASP A 224 4.69 19.21 -18.03
N ALA A 225 3.39 18.92 -17.91
CA ALA A 225 2.88 17.97 -16.94
C ALA A 225 3.37 16.54 -17.24
N LEU A 226 3.37 16.13 -18.52
CA LEU A 226 3.85 14.81 -18.93
C LEU A 226 5.38 14.68 -18.80
N ASP A 227 6.14 15.75 -19.05
CA ASP A 227 7.56 15.78 -18.80
C ASP A 227 7.87 15.50 -17.32
N ASN A 228 7.12 16.12 -16.40
CA ASN A 228 7.26 15.84 -14.98
C ASN A 228 6.86 14.41 -14.57
N VAL A 229 5.89 13.79 -15.24
CA VAL A 229 5.64 12.36 -15.07
C VAL A 229 6.83 11.53 -15.57
N GLY A 230 7.48 11.95 -16.65
CA GLY A 230 8.72 11.37 -17.15
C GLY A 230 9.87 11.48 -16.15
N GLU A 231 10.04 12.64 -15.52
CA GLU A 231 11.04 12.83 -14.47
C GLU A 231 10.74 11.99 -13.21
N PHE A 232 9.48 11.76 -12.89
CA PHE A 232 9.14 10.80 -11.85
C PHE A 232 9.59 9.37 -12.21
N ILE A 233 9.37 8.93 -13.47
CA ILE A 233 9.87 7.63 -13.97
C ILE A 233 11.41 7.58 -13.89
N ASN A 234 12.07 8.65 -14.31
CA ASN A 234 13.52 8.79 -14.26
C ASN A 234 14.05 8.63 -12.82
N CYS A 235 13.37 9.22 -11.84
CA CYS A 235 13.70 9.06 -10.43
C CYS A 235 13.56 7.57 -9.98
N VAL A 236 12.47 6.90 -10.34
CA VAL A 236 12.26 5.47 -10.02
C VAL A 236 13.33 4.60 -10.66
N ASN A 237 13.61 4.79 -11.95
CA ASN A 237 14.62 4.03 -12.68
C ASN A 237 16.04 4.28 -12.15
N GLY A 238 16.35 5.51 -11.73
CA GLY A 238 17.65 5.84 -11.12
C GLY A 238 17.85 5.14 -9.77
N LEU A 239 16.81 5.07 -8.94
CA LEU A 239 16.85 4.31 -7.69
C LEU A 239 16.99 2.81 -7.96
N PHE A 240 16.27 2.29 -8.95
CA PHE A 240 16.39 0.90 -9.36
C PHE A 240 17.77 0.56 -9.92
N ALA A 241 18.36 1.44 -10.77
CA ALA A 241 19.74 1.30 -11.27
C ALA A 241 20.76 1.25 -10.11
N THR A 242 20.55 2.09 -9.10
CA THR A 242 21.40 2.08 -7.90
C THR A 242 21.31 0.74 -7.16
N ASN A 243 20.11 0.19 -6.98
CA ASN A 243 19.94 -1.11 -6.35
C ASN A 243 20.63 -2.22 -7.16
N LEU A 244 20.45 -2.24 -8.49
CA LEU A 244 21.07 -3.21 -9.38
C LEU A 244 22.60 -3.17 -9.33
N SER A 245 23.17 -1.96 -9.15
CA SER A 245 24.62 -1.81 -9.08
C SER A 245 25.28 -2.51 -7.88
N TYR A 246 24.54 -2.73 -6.78
CA TYR A 246 25.00 -3.54 -5.65
C TYR A 246 25.12 -5.04 -5.98
N GLU A 247 24.51 -5.48 -7.08
CA GLU A 247 24.54 -6.86 -7.56
C GLU A 247 25.39 -6.98 -8.85
N ASP A 248 26.25 -5.99 -9.13
CA ASP A 248 27.09 -5.93 -10.33
C ASP A 248 26.30 -5.93 -11.65
N ILE A 249 25.03 -5.48 -11.64
CA ILE A 249 24.19 -5.32 -12.82
C ILE A 249 24.20 -3.86 -13.23
N SER A 250 24.58 -3.59 -14.49
CA SER A 250 24.66 -2.25 -15.04
C SER A 250 23.57 -2.00 -16.05
N ILE A 251 22.88 -0.87 -15.90
CA ILE A 251 21.88 -0.39 -16.86
C ILE A 251 22.13 1.08 -17.21
N ASP A 252 21.85 1.41 -18.47
CA ASP A 252 21.84 2.76 -19.00
C ASP A 252 20.38 3.24 -19.11
N MET A 253 20.12 4.48 -18.74
CA MET A 253 18.81 5.12 -18.84
C MET A 253 18.80 6.10 -20.00
N TYR A 254 17.84 5.95 -20.92
CA TYR A 254 17.62 6.94 -21.97
C TYR A 254 16.80 8.12 -21.42
N SER A 255 16.73 9.22 -22.17
CA SER A 255 15.86 10.33 -21.78
C SER A 255 14.40 9.89 -21.71
N PRO A 256 13.62 10.38 -20.75
CA PRO A 256 12.18 10.15 -20.75
C PRO A 256 11.50 10.66 -22.03
N GLU A 257 10.44 9.98 -22.43
CA GLU A 257 9.58 10.31 -23.56
C GLU A 257 8.13 10.38 -23.10
N TYR A 258 7.30 11.17 -23.75
CA TYR A 258 5.89 11.24 -23.45
C TYR A 258 5.04 11.34 -24.73
N SER A 259 3.75 11.04 -24.61
CA SER A 259 2.79 11.19 -25.69
C SER A 259 1.42 11.58 -25.18
N MET A 260 0.79 12.53 -25.89
CA MET A 260 -0.60 12.95 -25.68
C MET A 260 -1.60 12.03 -26.38
N ASN A 261 -1.14 11.28 -27.38
CA ASN A 261 -1.95 10.34 -28.16
C ASN A 261 -1.18 9.04 -28.27
N GLY A 262 -1.32 8.21 -27.26
CA GLY A 262 -0.54 6.99 -27.13
C GLY A 262 -0.93 5.96 -28.19
N PRO A 263 0.05 5.22 -28.70
CA PRO A 263 -0.18 4.10 -29.58
C PRO A 263 -0.77 2.91 -28.81
N PHE A 264 -1.23 1.98 -29.55
CA PHE A 264 -1.45 0.63 -29.11
C PHE A 264 -0.08 -0.03 -28.95
N ILE A 265 0.32 -0.39 -27.72
CA ILE A 265 1.54 -1.13 -27.47
C ILE A 265 1.23 -2.64 -27.50
N SER A 266 2.09 -3.41 -28.15
CA SER A 266 1.96 -4.86 -28.24
C SER A 266 3.33 -5.48 -28.00
N ASN A 267 3.42 -6.37 -27.03
CA ASN A 267 4.59 -7.17 -26.74
C ASN A 267 4.14 -8.52 -26.17
N GLU A 268 4.98 -9.53 -26.23
CA GLU A 268 4.65 -10.87 -25.69
C GLU A 268 4.28 -10.84 -24.21
N LYS A 269 4.88 -9.92 -23.43
CA LYS A 269 4.66 -9.79 -21.99
C LYS A 269 4.71 -8.32 -21.55
N LEU A 270 3.54 -7.71 -21.42
CA LEU A 270 3.38 -6.42 -20.75
C LEU A 270 2.94 -6.67 -19.31
N TYR A 271 3.78 -6.37 -18.35
CA TYR A 271 3.40 -6.46 -16.93
C TYR A 271 2.69 -5.16 -16.53
N VAL A 272 1.41 -5.26 -16.23
CA VAL A 272 0.58 -4.12 -15.85
C VAL A 272 0.38 -4.11 -14.35
N ILE A 273 0.80 -3.04 -13.70
CA ILE A 273 0.75 -2.83 -12.26
C ILE A 273 -0.20 -1.68 -11.98
N PRO A 274 -1.46 -1.95 -11.62
CA PRO A 274 -2.39 -0.90 -11.22
C PRO A 274 -1.99 -0.34 -9.85
N VAL A 275 -1.96 0.99 -9.75
CA VAL A 275 -1.57 1.72 -8.54
C VAL A 275 -2.65 2.71 -8.18
N HIS A 276 -2.93 2.82 -6.88
CA HIS A 276 -3.83 3.82 -6.30
C HIS A 276 -3.05 4.74 -5.37
N ALA A 277 -3.14 6.02 -5.59
CA ALA A 277 -2.50 7.05 -4.78
C ALA A 277 -3.36 8.32 -4.74
N ASN A 278 -3.50 8.96 -3.58
CA ASN A 278 -4.29 10.20 -3.38
C ASN A 278 -5.70 10.18 -3.98
N GLY A 279 -6.37 9.02 -3.97
CA GLY A 279 -7.70 8.86 -4.56
C GLY A 279 -7.71 8.74 -6.09
N TYR A 280 -6.56 8.72 -6.74
CA TYR A 280 -6.40 8.55 -8.18
C TYR A 280 -5.83 7.19 -8.54
N ASN A 281 -6.13 6.76 -9.76
CA ASN A 281 -5.68 5.48 -10.30
C ASN A 281 -4.76 5.74 -11.48
N PHE A 282 -3.64 5.04 -11.49
CA PHE A 282 -2.75 4.97 -12.64
C PHE A 282 -2.19 3.55 -12.77
N ARG A 283 -1.52 3.29 -13.85
CA ARG A 283 -0.86 2.01 -14.09
C ARG A 283 0.57 2.24 -14.52
N ALA A 284 1.48 1.50 -13.90
CA ALA A 284 2.80 1.29 -14.45
C ALA A 284 2.77 0.07 -15.36
N VAL A 285 3.37 0.16 -16.53
CA VAL A 285 3.48 -0.92 -17.49
C VAL A 285 4.95 -1.18 -17.76
N LEU A 286 5.37 -2.43 -17.58
CA LEU A 286 6.73 -2.85 -17.86
C LEU A 286 6.71 -3.70 -19.14
N GLU A 287 7.32 -3.17 -20.17
CA GLU A 287 7.57 -3.87 -21.42
C GLU A 287 9.00 -4.42 -21.37
N VAL A 288 9.12 -5.73 -21.24
CA VAL A 288 10.43 -6.40 -21.07
C VAL A 288 10.84 -6.99 -22.41
N TYR A 289 12.08 -6.69 -22.82
CA TYR A 289 12.69 -7.25 -24.02
C TYR A 289 13.63 -8.39 -23.60
N GLU A 290 13.42 -9.57 -24.17
CA GLU A 290 14.27 -10.76 -23.95
C GLU A 290 15.53 -10.74 -24.83
#